data_c971b808c952b316486ba42efba3a1f2
#
_entry.id   c971b808c952b316486ba42efba3a1f2
#
_cell.length_a   1.000
_cell.length_b   1.000
_cell.length_c   1.000
_cell.angle_alpha   90.00
_cell.angle_beta   90.00
_cell.angle_gamma   90.00
#
_symmetry.space_group_name_H-M   'P 1'
#
loop_
_entity.id
_entity.type
_entity.pdbx_description
1 polymer ?
#
loop_
_entity_poly.entity_id
_entity_poly.type
_entity_poly.pdbx_seq_one_letter_code
_entity_poly.pdbx_strand_id
1 'polypeptide(L)'
;MVVIVMYLFSLLGYVPLALKLLDKQHLRSKGFMGWNQPPNDHYGMLFVHEHEHPQSYWMHTVPFDIDCLGFDNDNNLVEILPLYALSKASRGFSVPVKHVVEVRGGWCKDKGIKGGEKLVITKL
;
A
#
# COMPACT_ATOMS: atom_id res chain seq x y z
N MET A 1 11.51 -2.83 15.28
CA MET A 1 10.72 -2.59 14.06
C MET A 1 11.47 -3.09 12.84
N VAL A 2 10.83 -3.87 12.00
CA VAL A 2 11.44 -4.35 10.76
C VAL A 2 11.24 -3.29 9.69
N VAL A 3 12.33 -2.78 9.12
CA VAL A 3 12.30 -1.85 8.00
C VAL A 3 12.59 -2.64 6.72
N ILE A 4 11.74 -2.48 5.73
CA ILE A 4 11.86 -3.11 4.43
C ILE A 4 12.01 -2.01 3.40
N VAL A 5 12.93 -2.19 2.46
CA VAL A 5 13.02 -1.34 1.28
C VAL A 5 12.35 -2.06 0.12
N MET A 6 11.45 -1.35 -0.52
CA MET A 6 10.74 -1.81 -1.71
C MET A 6 11.25 -1.04 -2.92
N TYR A 7 11.32 -1.74 -4.04
CA TYR A 7 11.54 -1.12 -5.34
C TYR A 7 10.37 -1.49 -6.25
N LEU A 8 9.76 -0.50 -6.87
CA LEU A 8 8.78 -0.70 -7.93
C LEU A 8 9.46 -0.52 -9.27
N PHE A 9 9.53 -1.59 -10.05
CA PHE A 9 10.15 -1.58 -11.37
C PHE A 9 9.12 -1.40 -12.46
N SER A 10 9.42 -0.51 -13.39
CA SER A 10 8.66 -0.28 -14.62
C SER A 10 9.63 -0.19 -15.79
N LEU A 11 9.10 -0.02 -17.00
CA LEU A 11 9.92 0.22 -18.20
C LEU A 11 10.75 1.51 -18.12
N LEU A 12 10.36 2.45 -17.23
CA LEU A 12 11.02 3.75 -17.07
C LEU A 12 12.08 3.75 -15.95
N GLY A 13 12.27 2.62 -15.27
CA GLY A 13 13.20 2.52 -14.16
C GLY A 13 12.55 1.99 -12.89
N TYR A 14 12.98 2.51 -11.73
CA TYR A 14 12.44 2.05 -10.45
C TYR A 14 12.19 3.21 -9.48
N VAL A 15 11.25 2.98 -8.55
CA VAL A 15 10.94 3.91 -7.47
C VAL A 15 11.20 3.21 -6.14
N PRO A 16 12.12 3.72 -5.30
CA PRO A 16 12.37 3.14 -3.98
C PRO A 16 11.38 3.67 -2.94
N LEU A 17 11.11 2.84 -1.93
CA LEU A 17 10.21 3.19 -0.84
C LEU A 17 10.59 2.41 0.42
N ALA A 18 10.71 3.09 1.56
CA ALA A 18 10.89 2.45 2.85
C ALA A 18 9.52 2.05 3.40
N LEU A 19 9.39 0.81 3.88
CA LEU A 19 8.12 0.26 4.32
C LEU A 19 8.17 -0.21 5.76
N LYS A 20 7.12 0.09 6.51
CA LYS A 20 6.82 -0.59 7.77
C LYS A 20 6.08 -1.88 7.45
N LEU A 21 6.58 -3.01 7.96
CA LEU A 21 5.98 -4.32 7.75
C LEU A 21 4.79 -4.54 8.67
N LEU A 22 3.63 -4.89 8.10
CA LEU A 22 2.41 -5.23 8.82
C LEU A 22 2.00 -6.66 8.43
N ASP A 23 2.60 -7.65 9.10
CA ASP A 23 2.39 -9.07 8.82
C ASP A 23 1.56 -9.80 9.86
N LYS A 24 1.03 -9.08 10.86
CA LYS A 24 0.18 -9.63 11.92
C LYS A 24 -1.15 -8.90 11.93
N GLN A 25 -2.21 -9.62 12.36
CA GLN A 25 -3.57 -9.09 12.35
C GLN A 25 -3.70 -7.76 13.09
N HIS A 26 -3.12 -7.64 14.29
CA HIS A 26 -3.24 -6.41 15.06
C HIS A 26 -2.49 -5.24 14.42
N LEU A 27 -1.41 -5.48 13.68
CA LEU A 27 -0.68 -4.45 12.94
C LEU A 27 -1.46 -4.02 11.71
N ARG A 28 -2.02 -4.97 10.94
CA ARG A 28 -2.84 -4.67 9.77
C ARG A 28 -4.08 -3.88 10.14
N SER A 29 -4.71 -4.22 11.24
CA SER A 29 -5.92 -3.54 11.71
C SER A 29 -5.68 -2.08 12.08
N LYS A 30 -4.46 -1.74 12.52
CA LYS A 30 -4.11 -0.38 12.88
C LYS A 30 -3.80 0.49 11.66
N GLY A 31 -2.97 0.01 10.74
CA GLY A 31 -2.54 0.80 9.58
C GLY A 31 -2.09 2.22 9.97
N PHE A 32 -2.67 3.23 9.33
CA PHE A 32 -2.43 4.66 9.62
C PHE A 32 -3.33 5.24 10.71
N MET A 33 -4.10 4.42 11.42
CA MET A 33 -4.90 4.92 12.55
C MET A 33 -4.00 5.58 13.60
N GLY A 34 -4.40 6.76 14.07
CA GLY A 34 -3.62 7.55 15.02
C GLY A 34 -2.62 8.53 14.39
N TRP A 35 -2.40 8.45 13.09
CA TRP A 35 -1.58 9.42 12.37
C TRP A 35 -2.39 10.68 12.10
N ASN A 36 -1.79 11.86 12.35
CA ASN A 36 -2.44 13.15 12.12
C ASN A 36 -2.14 13.76 10.76
N GLN A 37 -1.06 13.31 10.12
CA GLN A 37 -0.61 13.79 8.83
C GLN A 37 -0.20 12.61 7.94
N PRO A 38 -0.29 12.74 6.61
CA PRO A 38 0.10 11.67 5.72
C PRO A 38 1.61 11.37 5.82
N PRO A 39 2.04 10.17 5.47
CA PRO A 39 3.46 9.86 5.36
C PRO A 39 4.09 10.69 4.25
N ASN A 40 5.41 10.87 4.32
CA ASN A 40 6.14 11.54 3.25
C ASN A 40 6.28 10.62 2.02
N ASP A 41 6.89 11.16 0.96
CA ASP A 41 7.03 10.46 -0.33
C ASP A 41 7.93 9.22 -0.29
N HIS A 42 8.68 9.03 0.79
CA HIS A 42 9.66 7.95 0.90
C HIS A 42 9.23 6.85 1.87
N TYR A 43 8.01 6.92 2.37
CA TYR A 43 7.51 6.01 3.40
C TYR A 43 6.14 5.45 3.04
N GLY A 44 5.93 4.17 3.36
CA GLY A 44 4.65 3.51 3.25
C GLY A 44 4.51 2.37 4.24
N MET A 45 3.39 1.68 4.17
CA MET A 45 3.13 0.48 4.95
C MET A 45 2.90 -0.71 4.02
N LEU A 46 3.56 -1.83 4.32
CA LEU A 46 3.39 -3.08 3.59
C LEU A 46 2.51 -4.02 4.41
N PHE A 47 1.31 -4.29 3.89
CA PHE A 47 0.39 -5.27 4.45
C PHE A 47 0.66 -6.62 3.77
N VAL A 48 1.09 -7.60 4.55
CA VAL A 48 1.29 -8.97 4.06
C VAL A 48 0.11 -9.81 4.53
N HIS A 49 -0.69 -10.28 3.58
CA HIS A 49 -1.82 -11.17 3.86
C HIS A 49 -1.40 -12.62 3.65
N GLU A 50 -2.07 -13.54 4.32
CA GLU A 50 -1.73 -14.97 4.25
C GLU A 50 -2.07 -15.56 2.89
N HIS A 51 -3.14 -15.08 2.25
CA HIS A 51 -3.65 -15.57 0.97
C HIS A 51 -4.04 -14.41 0.07
N GLU A 52 -4.03 -14.64 -1.23
CA GLU A 52 -4.69 -13.73 -2.17
C GLU A 52 -6.17 -13.64 -1.83
N HIS A 53 -6.68 -12.41 -1.75
CA HIS A 53 -8.06 -12.13 -1.43
C HIS A 53 -8.41 -10.72 -1.91
N PRO A 54 -9.66 -10.42 -2.29
CA PRO A 54 -10.09 -9.04 -2.53
C PRO A 54 -10.16 -8.28 -1.19
N GLN A 55 -9.01 -7.78 -0.73
CA GLN A 55 -8.89 -7.09 0.55
C GLN A 55 -9.69 -5.80 0.55
N SER A 56 -10.24 -5.43 1.72
CA SER A 56 -10.97 -4.17 1.90
C SER A 56 -10.42 -3.38 3.08
N TYR A 57 -10.63 -2.06 3.03
CA TYR A 57 -10.06 -1.13 3.99
C TYR A 57 -11.08 -0.08 4.40
N TRP A 58 -10.88 0.46 5.59
CA TRP A 58 -11.76 1.43 6.21
C TRP A 58 -10.96 2.64 6.67
N MET A 59 -11.45 3.84 6.36
CA MET A 59 -10.73 5.11 6.60
C MET A 59 -11.35 5.95 7.70
N HIS A 60 -12.21 5.38 8.54
CA HIS A 60 -13.04 6.11 9.50
C HIS A 60 -12.26 7.11 10.37
N THR A 61 -11.06 6.76 10.80
CA THR A 61 -10.24 7.60 11.69
C THR A 61 -8.99 8.13 11.03
N VAL A 62 -8.82 7.96 9.72
CA VAL A 62 -7.63 8.41 8.99
C VAL A 62 -7.92 9.74 8.30
N PRO A 63 -7.29 10.86 8.73
CA PRO A 63 -7.66 12.20 8.29
C PRO A 63 -6.99 12.65 6.99
N PHE A 64 -6.47 11.73 6.18
CA PHE A 64 -5.83 12.04 4.89
C PHE A 64 -6.09 10.92 3.89
N ASP A 65 -6.01 11.26 2.60
CA ASP A 65 -6.19 10.30 1.53
C ASP A 65 -4.99 9.36 1.43
N ILE A 66 -5.23 8.14 0.97
CA ILE A 66 -4.23 7.09 0.79
C ILE A 66 -4.38 6.48 -0.59
N ASP A 67 -3.25 6.15 -1.23
CA ASP A 67 -3.23 5.24 -2.36
C ASP A 67 -2.86 3.84 -1.87
N CYS A 68 -3.67 2.84 -2.20
CA CYS A 68 -3.38 1.43 -1.92
C CYS A 68 -2.94 0.75 -3.20
N LEU A 69 -1.74 0.19 -3.21
CA LEU A 69 -1.20 -0.58 -4.32
C LEU A 69 -1.39 -2.06 -4.01
N GLY A 70 -2.17 -2.76 -4.83
CA GLY A 70 -2.44 -4.19 -4.66
C GLY A 70 -1.60 -5.03 -5.60
N PHE A 71 -0.89 -6.02 -5.03
CA PHE A 71 0.00 -6.93 -5.75
C PHE A 71 -0.50 -8.36 -5.64
N ASP A 72 -0.40 -9.11 -6.73
CA ASP A 72 -0.74 -10.53 -6.76
C ASP A 72 0.38 -11.40 -6.16
N ASN A 73 0.20 -12.73 -6.22
CA ASN A 73 1.20 -13.69 -5.71
C ASN A 73 2.55 -13.61 -6.44
N ASP A 74 2.56 -13.07 -7.65
CA ASP A 74 3.78 -12.92 -8.45
C ASP A 74 4.39 -11.53 -8.32
N ASN A 75 3.91 -10.72 -7.36
CA ASN A 75 4.37 -9.37 -7.09
C ASN A 75 4.15 -8.38 -8.24
N ASN A 76 3.13 -8.61 -9.06
CA ASN A 76 2.71 -7.67 -10.07
C ASN A 76 1.66 -6.72 -9.49
N LEU A 77 1.79 -5.43 -9.76
CA LEU A 77 0.78 -4.44 -9.38
C LEU A 77 -0.45 -4.64 -10.26
N VAL A 78 -1.55 -5.09 -9.64
CA VAL A 78 -2.77 -5.43 -10.37
C VAL A 78 -3.88 -4.40 -10.21
N GLU A 79 -3.84 -3.60 -9.15
CA GLU A 79 -4.84 -2.55 -8.94
C GLU A 79 -4.30 -1.46 -8.03
N ILE A 80 -4.67 -0.21 -8.31
CA ILE A 80 -4.46 0.92 -7.41
C ILE A 80 -5.84 1.34 -6.89
N LEU A 81 -6.01 1.30 -5.56
CA LEU A 81 -7.27 1.63 -4.90
C LEU A 81 -7.09 2.93 -4.12
N PRO A 82 -7.71 4.04 -4.54
CA PRO A 82 -7.70 5.25 -3.73
C PRO A 82 -8.66 5.12 -2.55
N LEU A 83 -8.19 5.54 -1.37
CA LEU A 83 -8.99 5.62 -0.16
C LEU A 83 -9.07 7.07 0.29
N TYR A 84 -10.25 7.52 0.68
CA TYR A 84 -10.52 8.93 0.99
C TYR A 84 -10.62 9.17 2.50
N ALA A 85 -10.05 10.30 2.93
CA ALA A 85 -10.00 10.71 4.32
C ALA A 85 -11.38 10.60 5.00
N LEU A 86 -11.39 10.00 6.20
CA LEU A 86 -12.55 9.93 7.10
C LEU A 86 -13.79 9.25 6.49
N SER A 87 -13.64 8.54 5.39
CA SER A 87 -14.75 7.82 4.77
C SER A 87 -15.27 6.74 5.70
N LYS A 88 -16.59 6.68 5.88
CA LYS A 88 -17.27 5.65 6.66
C LYS A 88 -17.59 4.40 5.84
N ALA A 89 -17.44 4.49 4.51
CA ALA A 89 -17.66 3.36 3.62
C ALA A 89 -16.39 2.53 3.51
N SER A 90 -16.51 1.21 3.65
CA SER A 90 -15.43 0.29 3.31
C SER A 90 -15.23 0.27 1.81
N ARG A 91 -13.97 0.24 1.34
CA ARG A 91 -13.62 0.06 -0.06
C ARG A 91 -12.67 -1.11 -0.20
N GLY A 92 -12.86 -1.89 -1.25
CA GLY A 92 -12.07 -3.09 -1.49
C GLY A 92 -11.53 -3.18 -2.90
N PHE A 93 -10.48 -3.97 -3.05
CA PHE A 93 -9.95 -4.33 -4.37
C PHE A 93 -11.00 -5.15 -5.14
N SER A 94 -11.05 -4.96 -6.45
CA SER A 94 -11.92 -5.72 -7.33
C SER A 94 -11.33 -7.06 -7.73
N VAL A 95 -10.04 -7.28 -7.44
CA VAL A 95 -9.29 -8.51 -7.74
C VAL A 95 -8.59 -9.00 -6.47
N PRO A 96 -8.24 -10.31 -6.40
CA PRO A 96 -7.46 -10.82 -5.27
C PRO A 96 -6.06 -10.21 -5.24
N VAL A 97 -5.61 -9.82 -4.03
CA VAL A 97 -4.27 -9.28 -3.79
C VAL A 97 -3.63 -9.96 -2.60
N LYS A 98 -2.33 -10.16 -2.65
CA LYS A 98 -1.52 -10.79 -1.60
C LYS A 98 -0.82 -9.74 -0.74
N HIS A 99 -0.13 -8.80 -1.38
CA HIS A 99 0.56 -7.70 -0.72
C HIS A 99 -0.15 -6.40 -1.06
N VAL A 100 -0.24 -5.51 -0.08
CA VAL A 100 -0.80 -4.18 -0.29
C VAL A 100 0.19 -3.17 0.29
N VAL A 101 0.52 -2.16 -0.50
CA VAL A 101 1.34 -1.04 -0.05
C VAL A 101 0.47 0.19 0.05
N GLU A 102 0.43 0.81 1.24
CA GLU A 102 -0.26 2.08 1.44
C GLU A 102 0.73 3.21 1.48
N VAL A 103 0.48 4.23 0.67
CA VAL A 103 1.25 5.46 0.56
C VAL A 103 0.31 6.65 0.63
N ARG A 104 0.85 7.88 0.72
CA ARG A 104 0.01 9.08 0.71
C ARG A 104 -0.85 9.14 -0.55
N GLY A 105 -2.01 9.75 -0.45
CA GLY A 105 -2.88 9.99 -1.59
C GLY A 105 -2.16 10.82 -2.66
N GLY A 106 -2.32 10.43 -3.93
CA GLY A 106 -1.67 11.07 -5.06
C GLY A 106 -0.24 10.61 -5.36
N TRP A 107 0.33 9.75 -4.51
CA TRP A 107 1.71 9.27 -4.70
C TRP A 107 1.88 8.54 -6.03
N CYS A 108 0.95 7.67 -6.37
CA CYS A 108 1.03 6.91 -7.61
C CYS A 108 1.03 7.81 -8.84
N LYS A 109 0.16 8.82 -8.86
CA LYS A 109 0.11 9.80 -9.95
C LYS A 109 1.42 10.57 -10.06
N ASP A 110 1.94 11.06 -8.93
CA ASP A 110 3.17 11.86 -8.91
C ASP A 110 4.39 11.05 -9.33
N LYS A 111 4.41 9.74 -9.06
CA LYS A 111 5.51 8.85 -9.41
C LYS A 111 5.31 8.14 -10.75
N GLY A 112 4.20 8.37 -11.43
CA GLY A 112 3.91 7.72 -12.70
C GLY A 112 3.60 6.23 -12.60
N ILE A 113 3.11 5.78 -11.44
CA ILE A 113 2.74 4.38 -11.21
C ILE A 113 1.33 4.16 -11.75
N LYS A 114 1.14 3.17 -12.62
CA LYS A 114 -0.12 2.98 -13.35
C LYS A 114 -0.72 1.59 -13.25
N GLY A 115 0.06 0.58 -12.91
CA GLY A 115 -0.30 -0.82 -12.97
C GLY A 115 0.69 -1.60 -13.82
N GLY A 116 0.88 -2.89 -13.50
CA GLY A 116 1.86 -3.73 -14.17
C GLY A 116 3.29 -3.61 -13.65
N GLU A 117 3.55 -2.67 -12.76
CA GLU A 117 4.86 -2.55 -12.10
C GLU A 117 5.16 -3.81 -11.28
N LYS A 118 6.44 -4.14 -11.18
CA LYS A 118 6.92 -5.30 -10.43
C LYS A 118 7.45 -4.88 -9.06
N LEU A 119 6.97 -5.54 -8.01
CA LEU A 119 7.43 -5.32 -6.64
C LEU A 119 8.66 -6.18 -6.37
N VAL A 120 9.73 -5.56 -5.89
CA VAL A 120 10.88 -6.26 -5.32
C VAL A 120 11.08 -5.76 -3.90
N ILE A 121 11.13 -6.68 -2.95
CA ILE A 121 11.26 -6.38 -1.52
C ILE A 121 12.65 -6.80 -1.07
N THR A 122 13.38 -5.89 -0.44
CA THR A 122 14.66 -6.17 0.19
C THR A 122 14.56 -5.85 1.68
N LYS A 123 14.83 -6.84 2.51
CA LYS A 123 14.85 -6.67 3.95
C LYS A 123 16.19 -6.11 4.39
N LEU A 124 16.14 -5.04 5.17
CA LEU A 124 17.33 -4.45 5.79
C LEU A 124 17.60 -5.08 7.16
#